data_b2b2b07e3f8f217f22b879f64d1b6af8
#
_entry.id   b2b2b07e3f8f217f22b879f64d1b6af8
#
_cell.length_a   1.000
_cell.length_b   1.000
_cell.length_c   1.000
_cell.angle_alpha   90.00
_cell.angle_beta   90.00
_cell.angle_gamma   90.00
#
_symmetry.space_group_name_H-M   'P 1'
#
loop_
_entity.id
_entity.type
_entity.pdbx_description
1 polymer ?
#
loop_
_entity_poly.entity_id
_entity_poly.type
_entity_poly.pdbx_seq_one_letter_code
_entity_poly.pdbx_strand_id
1 'polypeptide(L)'
;MDELLRLIGLWDDRHAGLAGYSKGMRQKILLLASLLHDPELLILDEPFSGLDVNAAMILRSLLHSLAARQKMILYSSHVLEVVEKVAHTVLILRKGRVVAHDSVARLREVMSESSLEGVFTQLTNPEDTDAIAHRILDVVAA
;
A
#
# COMPACT_ATOMS: atom_id res chain seq x y z
N MET A 1 16.73 -3.29 -19.95
CA MET A 1 15.91 -2.10 -19.56
C MET A 1 14.68 -1.99 -20.44
N ASP A 2 14.79 -2.07 -21.74
CA ASP A 2 13.69 -1.92 -22.72
C ASP A 2 12.50 -2.85 -22.44
N GLU A 3 12.78 -4.12 -22.16
CA GLU A 3 11.76 -5.09 -21.83
C GLU A 3 10.99 -4.75 -20.55
N LEU A 4 11.70 -4.29 -19.52
CA LEU A 4 11.08 -3.84 -18.27
C LEU A 4 10.14 -2.65 -18.49
N LEU A 5 10.54 -1.66 -19.30
CA LEU A 5 9.68 -0.53 -19.64
C LEU A 5 8.42 -0.96 -20.40
N ARG A 6 8.52 -1.96 -21.28
CA ARG A 6 7.34 -2.53 -21.96
C ARG A 6 6.41 -3.23 -20.98
N LEU A 7 6.94 -4.03 -20.07
CA LEU A 7 6.16 -4.78 -19.08
C LEU A 7 5.34 -3.88 -18.15
N ILE A 8 5.86 -2.69 -17.81
CA ILE A 8 5.14 -1.73 -16.96
C ILE A 8 4.35 -0.66 -17.77
N GLY A 9 4.33 -0.78 -19.12
CA GLY A 9 3.59 0.13 -20.00
C GLY A 9 4.15 1.54 -20.08
N LEU A 10 5.48 1.70 -20.01
CA LEU A 10 6.18 2.99 -20.12
C LEU A 10 7.12 3.08 -21.34
N TRP A 11 7.01 2.14 -22.25
CA TRP A 11 7.88 2.12 -23.43
C TRP A 11 7.76 3.35 -24.31
N ASP A 12 6.54 3.82 -24.54
CA ASP A 12 6.28 4.97 -25.41
C ASP A 12 6.75 6.28 -24.79
N ASP A 13 6.80 6.34 -23.46
CA ASP A 13 7.24 7.50 -22.70
C ASP A 13 8.74 7.49 -22.36
N ARG A 14 9.51 6.49 -22.81
CA ARG A 14 10.91 6.28 -22.43
C ARG A 14 11.86 7.45 -22.71
N HIS A 15 11.50 8.33 -23.64
CA HIS A 15 12.27 9.54 -24.02
C HIS A 15 11.74 10.81 -23.33
N ALA A 16 10.61 10.74 -22.65
CA ALA A 16 10.07 11.86 -21.90
C ALA A 16 10.88 12.08 -20.61
N GLY A 17 11.06 13.34 -20.24
CA GLY A 17 11.71 13.67 -18.96
C GLY A 17 10.81 13.27 -17.77
N LEU A 18 11.42 12.82 -16.67
CA LEU A 18 10.71 12.43 -15.45
C LEU A 18 9.80 13.52 -14.89
N ALA A 19 10.08 14.79 -15.17
CA ALA A 19 9.23 15.92 -14.77
C ALA A 19 7.84 15.88 -15.44
N GLY A 20 7.75 15.31 -16.65
CA GLY A 20 6.50 15.13 -17.38
C GLY A 20 5.69 13.88 -17.00
N TYR A 21 6.27 13.00 -16.17
CA TYR A 21 5.58 11.78 -15.76
C TYR A 21 4.45 12.05 -14.76
N SER A 22 3.35 11.33 -14.92
CA SER A 22 2.30 11.29 -13.90
C SER A 22 2.81 10.68 -12.59
N LYS A 23 2.04 10.82 -11.50
CA LYS A 23 2.38 10.19 -10.22
C LYS A 23 2.54 8.66 -10.37
N GLY A 24 1.62 8.00 -11.09
CA GLY A 24 1.67 6.57 -11.32
C GLY A 24 2.86 6.12 -12.18
N MET A 25 3.20 6.88 -13.24
CA MET A 25 4.38 6.61 -14.05
C MET A 25 5.67 6.72 -13.23
N ARG A 26 5.80 7.74 -12.39
CA ARG A 26 6.93 7.89 -11.46
C ARG A 26 7.02 6.73 -10.48
N GLN A 27 5.88 6.31 -9.92
CA GLN A 27 5.83 5.17 -9.01
C GLN A 27 6.31 3.87 -9.66
N LYS A 28 5.87 3.61 -10.90
CA LYS A 28 6.32 2.45 -11.69
C LYS A 28 7.84 2.46 -11.94
N ILE A 29 8.41 3.61 -12.30
CA ILE A 29 9.87 3.74 -12.53
C ILE A 29 10.65 3.56 -11.23
N LEU A 30 10.21 4.16 -10.11
CA LEU A 30 10.88 4.01 -8.82
C LEU A 30 10.88 2.54 -8.36
N LEU A 31 9.77 1.84 -8.55
CA LEU A 31 9.67 0.41 -8.25
C LEU A 31 10.68 -0.40 -9.10
N LEU A 32 10.72 -0.19 -10.42
CA LEU A 32 11.71 -0.85 -11.27
C LEU A 32 13.14 -0.55 -10.84
N ALA A 33 13.45 0.71 -10.56
CA ALA A 33 14.78 1.13 -10.13
C ALA A 33 15.19 0.41 -8.83
N SER A 34 14.26 0.24 -7.89
CA SER A 34 14.51 -0.46 -6.63
C SER A 34 14.79 -1.97 -6.80
N LEU A 35 14.38 -2.56 -7.92
CA LEU A 35 14.55 -3.98 -8.21
C LEU A 35 15.79 -4.31 -9.06
N LEU A 36 16.40 -3.32 -9.71
CA LEU A 36 17.48 -3.55 -10.69
C LEU A 36 18.72 -4.28 -10.11
N HIS A 37 18.97 -4.10 -8.82
CA HIS A 37 20.12 -4.70 -8.13
C HIS A 37 19.78 -5.96 -7.33
N ASP A 38 18.58 -6.52 -7.56
CA ASP A 38 18.05 -7.74 -6.91
C ASP A 38 18.20 -7.71 -5.36
N PRO A 39 17.62 -6.73 -4.67
CA PRO A 39 17.82 -6.53 -3.23
C PRO A 39 17.29 -7.71 -2.40
N GLU A 40 17.92 -7.99 -1.26
CA GLU A 40 17.43 -8.92 -0.25
C GLU A 40 16.29 -8.31 0.59
N LEU A 41 16.33 -6.98 0.79
CA LEU A 41 15.33 -6.21 1.51
C LEU A 41 14.83 -5.07 0.63
N LEU A 42 13.51 -5.03 0.42
CA LEU A 42 12.82 -3.96 -0.29
C LEU A 42 11.97 -3.15 0.69
N ILE A 43 12.23 -1.84 0.77
CA ILE A 43 11.46 -0.92 1.61
C ILE A 43 10.69 0.02 0.69
N LEU A 44 9.36 0.05 0.83
CA LEU A 44 8.46 0.80 -0.03
C LEU A 44 7.52 1.67 0.82
N ASP A 45 7.44 2.94 0.47
CA ASP A 45 6.49 3.88 1.10
C ASP A 45 5.31 4.11 0.16
N GLU A 46 4.09 3.74 0.63
CA GLU A 46 2.83 3.84 -0.12
C GLU A 46 2.92 3.35 -1.58
N PRO A 47 3.43 2.13 -1.86
CA PRO A 47 3.77 1.70 -3.21
C PRO A 47 2.58 1.59 -4.16
N PHE A 48 1.35 1.48 -3.65
CA PHE A 48 0.13 1.40 -4.44
C PHE A 48 -0.47 2.78 -4.78
N SER A 49 0.06 3.85 -4.18
CA SER A 49 -0.49 5.20 -4.34
C SER A 49 -0.33 5.72 -5.77
N GLY A 50 -1.45 6.14 -6.38
CA GLY A 50 -1.47 6.71 -7.74
C GLY A 50 -1.36 5.69 -8.87
N LEU A 51 -1.36 4.39 -8.57
CA LEU A 51 -1.43 3.34 -9.58
C LEU A 51 -2.88 3.15 -10.05
N ASP A 52 -3.04 2.87 -11.33
CA ASP A 52 -4.29 2.33 -11.88
C ASP A 52 -4.51 0.87 -11.42
N VAL A 53 -5.73 0.37 -11.60
CA VAL A 53 -6.11 -0.98 -11.15
C VAL A 53 -5.18 -2.06 -11.71
N ASN A 54 -4.81 -1.98 -12.99
CA ASN A 54 -3.96 -2.97 -13.64
C ASN A 54 -2.53 -2.93 -13.07
N ALA A 55 -1.96 -1.74 -12.92
CA ALA A 55 -0.64 -1.56 -12.32
C ALA A 55 -0.60 -2.04 -10.85
N ALA A 56 -1.67 -1.79 -10.08
CA ALA A 56 -1.78 -2.28 -8.70
C ALA A 56 -1.84 -3.82 -8.65
N MET A 57 -2.54 -4.46 -9.59
CA MET A 57 -2.57 -5.93 -9.70
C MET A 57 -1.18 -6.50 -10.05
N ILE A 58 -0.47 -5.87 -10.99
CA ILE A 58 0.90 -6.27 -11.35
C ILE A 58 1.82 -6.13 -10.14
N LEU A 59 1.79 -5.01 -9.43
CA LEU A 59 2.59 -4.80 -8.23
C LEU A 59 2.29 -5.85 -7.17
N ARG A 60 1.02 -6.14 -6.90
CA ARG A 60 0.65 -7.18 -5.94
C ARG A 60 1.26 -8.55 -6.31
N SER A 61 1.11 -8.97 -7.56
CA SER A 61 1.68 -10.23 -8.05
C SER A 61 3.21 -10.25 -7.94
N LEU A 62 3.86 -9.11 -8.20
CA LEU A 62 5.30 -8.95 -8.07
C LEU A 62 5.75 -9.11 -6.60
N LEU A 63 5.08 -8.46 -5.65
CA LEU A 63 5.39 -8.59 -4.22
C LEU A 63 5.23 -10.03 -3.73
N HIS A 64 4.16 -10.73 -4.13
CA HIS A 64 4.00 -12.15 -3.83
C HIS A 64 5.13 -13.02 -4.43
N SER A 65 5.52 -12.75 -5.67
CA SER A 65 6.60 -13.47 -6.34
C SER A 65 7.96 -13.25 -5.67
N LEU A 66 8.23 -12.03 -5.21
CA LEU A 66 9.45 -11.69 -4.46
C LEU A 66 9.47 -12.39 -3.09
N ALA A 67 8.34 -12.39 -2.38
CA ALA A 67 8.21 -13.10 -1.10
C ALA A 67 8.41 -14.61 -1.27
N ALA A 68 7.88 -15.23 -2.34
CA ALA A 68 8.10 -16.62 -2.67
C ALA A 68 9.57 -16.95 -2.97
N ARG A 69 10.37 -15.96 -3.41
CA ARG A 69 11.82 -16.05 -3.58
C ARG A 69 12.60 -15.69 -2.30
N GLN A 70 11.92 -15.64 -1.14
CA GLN A 70 12.53 -15.36 0.16
C GLN A 70 13.08 -13.93 0.31
N LYS A 71 12.68 -13.00 -0.54
CA LYS A 71 13.02 -11.58 -0.37
C LYS A 71 12.19 -10.98 0.76
N MET A 72 12.80 -10.14 1.58
CA MET A 72 12.11 -9.39 2.63
C MET A 72 11.48 -8.13 2.04
N ILE A 73 10.22 -7.88 2.38
CA ILE A 73 9.49 -6.71 1.89
C ILE A 73 8.86 -6.02 3.09
N LEU A 74 9.23 -4.75 3.29
CA LEU A 74 8.59 -3.85 4.23
C LEU A 74 7.92 -2.74 3.45
N TYR A 75 6.61 -2.55 3.62
CA TYR A 75 5.93 -1.42 2.99
C TYR A 75 4.95 -0.74 3.93
N SER A 76 4.81 0.58 3.80
CA SER A 76 3.74 1.34 4.44
C SER A 76 2.50 1.37 3.55
N SER A 77 1.32 1.41 4.13
CA SER A 77 0.07 1.71 3.43
C SER A 77 -1.00 2.18 4.40
N HIS A 78 -1.87 3.08 3.93
CA HIS A 78 -3.10 3.46 4.60
C HIS A 78 -4.33 2.75 4.00
N VAL A 79 -4.17 1.97 2.93
CA VAL A 79 -5.25 1.21 2.29
C VAL A 79 -5.29 -0.20 2.88
N LEU A 80 -6.04 -0.36 3.97
CA LEU A 80 -6.07 -1.58 4.79
C LEU A 80 -6.52 -2.81 4.01
N GLU A 81 -7.45 -2.66 3.06
CA GLU A 81 -7.88 -3.75 2.17
C GLU A 81 -6.73 -4.32 1.32
N VAL A 82 -5.82 -3.46 0.85
CA VAL A 82 -4.64 -3.90 0.10
C VAL A 82 -3.65 -4.60 1.04
N VAL A 83 -3.43 -4.04 2.23
CA VAL A 83 -2.57 -4.65 3.26
C VAL A 83 -3.06 -6.05 3.60
N GLU A 84 -4.36 -6.22 3.82
CA GLU A 84 -4.98 -7.50 4.16
C GLU A 84 -4.75 -8.58 3.09
N LYS A 85 -4.69 -8.17 1.81
CA LYS A 85 -4.49 -9.09 0.67
C LYS A 85 -3.04 -9.41 0.35
N VAL A 86 -2.09 -8.57 0.80
CA VAL A 86 -0.68 -8.65 0.39
C VAL A 86 0.24 -9.01 1.56
N ALA A 87 -0.02 -8.48 2.76
CA ALA A 87 0.88 -8.64 3.88
C ALA A 87 0.67 -9.98 4.61
N HIS A 88 1.76 -10.63 5.01
CA HIS A 88 1.72 -11.78 5.91
C HIS A 88 1.61 -11.33 7.37
N THR A 89 2.39 -10.31 7.72
CA THR A 89 2.47 -9.74 9.06
C THR A 89 2.24 -8.23 8.98
N VAL A 90 1.54 -7.69 9.95
CA VAL A 90 1.20 -6.27 10.03
C VAL A 90 1.72 -5.71 11.34
N LEU A 91 2.27 -4.51 11.28
CA LEU A 91 2.64 -3.71 12.43
C LEU A 91 1.81 -2.42 12.39
N ILE A 92 0.96 -2.22 13.40
CA ILE A 92 0.09 -1.04 13.50
C ILE A 92 0.74 -0.02 14.42
N LEU A 93 0.91 1.20 13.89
CA LEU A 93 1.47 2.33 14.61
C LEU A 93 0.37 3.35 14.96
N ARG A 94 0.38 3.84 16.20
CA ARG A 94 -0.45 4.95 16.65
C ARG A 94 0.38 5.92 17.48
N LYS A 95 0.41 7.19 17.08
CA LYS A 95 1.16 8.26 17.80
C LYS A 95 2.61 7.86 18.11
N GLY A 96 3.30 7.25 17.13
CA GLY A 96 4.69 6.82 17.26
C GLY A 96 4.92 5.55 18.10
N ARG A 97 3.88 4.84 18.51
CA ARG A 97 3.97 3.60 19.28
C ARG A 97 3.39 2.42 18.51
N VAL A 98 4.01 1.26 18.66
CA VAL A 98 3.45 0.00 18.15
C VAL A 98 2.27 -0.39 19.05
N VAL A 99 1.09 -0.52 18.45
CA VAL A 99 -0.14 -0.94 19.16
C VAL A 99 -0.55 -2.37 18.83
N ALA A 100 -0.10 -2.91 17.69
CA ALA A 100 -0.23 -4.33 17.35
C ALA A 100 0.89 -4.77 16.40
N HIS A 101 1.30 -6.03 16.49
CA HIS A 101 2.25 -6.67 15.59
C HIS A 101 1.97 -8.16 15.57
N ASP A 102 1.36 -8.66 14.50
CA ASP A 102 1.09 -10.09 14.29
C ASP A 102 0.66 -10.33 12.82
N SER A 103 0.35 -11.58 12.48
CA SER A 103 -0.29 -11.91 11.22
C SER A 103 -1.70 -11.30 11.14
N VAL A 104 -2.14 -10.97 9.94
CA VAL A 104 -3.50 -10.43 9.70
C VAL A 104 -4.55 -11.39 10.27
N ALA A 105 -4.39 -12.70 10.02
CA ALA A 105 -5.32 -13.72 10.51
C ALA A 105 -5.41 -13.74 12.04
N ARG A 106 -4.26 -13.65 12.72
CA ARG A 106 -4.20 -13.67 14.19
C ARG A 106 -4.82 -12.43 14.81
N LEU A 107 -4.55 -11.25 14.24
CA LEU A 107 -5.14 -9.99 14.72
C LEU A 107 -6.67 -10.01 14.59
N ARG A 108 -7.20 -10.50 13.48
CA ARG A 108 -8.65 -10.65 13.26
C ARG A 108 -9.29 -11.62 14.26
N GLU A 109 -8.65 -12.76 14.47
CA GLU A 109 -9.11 -13.78 15.42
C GLU A 109 -9.17 -13.23 16.85
N VAL A 110 -8.08 -12.65 17.34
CA VAL A 110 -7.96 -12.13 18.72
C VAL A 110 -8.94 -11.00 18.99
N MET A 111 -9.18 -10.15 18.00
CA MET A 111 -10.07 -8.98 18.12
C MET A 111 -11.51 -9.27 17.69
N SER A 112 -11.79 -10.52 17.26
CA SER A 112 -13.11 -10.94 16.76
C SER A 112 -13.64 -10.09 15.62
N GLU A 113 -12.72 -9.64 14.72
CA GLU A 113 -13.04 -8.79 13.60
C GLU A 113 -13.02 -9.55 12.26
N SER A 114 -13.88 -9.14 11.33
CA SER A 114 -13.95 -9.75 10.00
C SER A 114 -12.94 -9.17 9.02
N SER A 115 -12.35 -8.01 9.31
CA SER A 115 -11.41 -7.29 8.45
C SER A 115 -10.30 -6.62 9.25
N LEU A 116 -9.18 -6.29 8.56
CA LEU A 116 -8.11 -5.51 9.15
C LEU A 116 -8.56 -4.07 9.47
N GLU A 117 -9.54 -3.55 8.75
CA GLU A 117 -10.14 -2.23 9.03
C GLU A 117 -10.84 -2.22 10.40
N GLY A 118 -11.61 -3.27 10.73
CA GLY A 118 -12.22 -3.43 12.05
C GLY A 118 -11.16 -3.48 13.16
N VAL A 119 -10.10 -4.26 12.96
CA VAL A 119 -8.96 -4.34 13.88
C VAL A 119 -8.32 -2.95 14.07
N PHE A 120 -8.06 -2.23 12.99
CA PHE A 120 -7.46 -0.90 13.04
C PHE A 120 -8.36 0.09 13.77
N THR A 121 -9.65 0.07 13.50
CA THR A 121 -10.65 0.93 14.15
C THR A 121 -10.68 0.71 15.66
N GLN A 122 -10.73 -0.53 16.12
CA GLN A 122 -10.69 -0.84 17.57
C GLN A 122 -9.40 -0.36 18.24
N LEU A 123 -8.25 -0.56 17.59
CA LEU A 123 -6.94 -0.19 18.17
C LEU A 123 -6.67 1.31 18.17
N THR A 124 -7.22 2.03 17.19
CA THR A 124 -6.93 3.45 17.03
C THR A 124 -7.99 4.36 17.62
N ASN A 125 -9.19 3.82 17.95
CA ASN A 125 -10.32 4.59 18.48
C ASN A 125 -10.53 5.87 17.62
N PRO A 126 -10.90 5.74 16.35
CA PRO A 126 -11.09 6.91 15.49
C PRO A 126 -12.19 7.79 16.10
N GLU A 127 -12.07 9.09 15.87
CA GLU A 127 -13.17 10.03 16.15
C GLU A 127 -14.43 9.52 15.45
N ASP A 128 -15.59 9.77 16.07
CA ASP A 128 -16.88 9.41 15.49
C ASP A 128 -17.06 10.14 14.13
N THR A 129 -16.70 9.41 13.06
CA THR A 129 -16.71 9.94 11.69
C THR A 129 -18.11 10.28 11.22
N ASP A 130 -19.13 9.58 11.73
CA ASP A 130 -20.53 9.85 11.40
C ASP A 130 -21.01 11.16 12.06
N ALA A 131 -20.63 11.40 13.31
CA ALA A 131 -20.91 12.68 13.99
C ALA A 131 -20.24 13.85 13.29
N ILE A 132 -18.99 13.67 12.79
CA ILE A 132 -18.30 14.71 12.02
C ILE A 132 -18.99 14.94 10.68
N ALA A 133 -19.40 13.89 9.96
CA ALA A 133 -20.11 14.01 8.69
C ALA A 133 -21.44 14.76 8.86
N HIS A 134 -22.23 14.43 9.88
CA HIS A 134 -23.46 15.14 10.19
C HIS A 134 -23.21 16.63 10.48
N ARG A 135 -22.20 16.96 11.29
CA ARG A 135 -21.85 18.37 11.56
C ARG A 135 -21.42 19.14 10.31
N ILE A 136 -20.71 18.48 9.38
CA ILE A 136 -20.35 19.10 8.09
C ILE A 136 -21.62 19.44 7.31
N LEU A 137 -22.58 18.52 7.22
CA LEU A 137 -23.84 18.74 6.51
C LEU A 137 -24.66 19.85 7.14
N ASP A 138 -24.74 19.93 8.47
CA ASP A 138 -25.44 21.00 9.19
C ASP A 138 -24.84 22.38 8.91
N VAL A 139 -23.50 22.46 8.83
CA VAL A 139 -22.80 23.72 8.51
C VAL A 139 -22.99 24.13 7.05
N VAL A 140 -23.04 23.18 6.12
CA VAL A 140 -23.24 23.48 4.68
C VAL A 140 -24.68 23.86 4.38
N ALA A 141 -25.66 23.39 5.17
CA ALA A 141 -27.08 23.67 5.00
C ALA A 141 -27.53 24.99 5.66
N ALA A 142 -26.69 25.64 6.45
CA ALA A 142 -26.93 26.92 7.15
C ALA A 142 -26.54 28.12 6.27
#